data_24ae4c83f28ebf10af2f37479caa91c3
#
_entry.id   24ae4c83f28ebf10af2f37479caa91c3
#
_cell.length_a   1.000
_cell.length_b   1.000
_cell.length_c   1.000
_cell.angle_alpha   90.00
_cell.angle_beta   90.00
_cell.angle_gamma   90.00
#
_symmetry.space_group_name_H-M   'P 1'
#
loop_
_entity.id
_entity.type
_entity.pdbx_description
1 polymer ?
#
loop_
_entity_poly.entity_id
_entity_poly.type
_entity_poly.pdbx_seq_one_letter_code
_entity_poly.pdbx_strand_id
1 'polypeptide(L)'
;MRILTLFTHNSEDGRCMTLSDWSRGCRSALYAAALLFGYAAGAAAQAMVDRTTPPVDLLLADTAHHLQAIYDEESAGGRGMSEALGLAAFTDSSTAATPQSEGATPTPSATEEPAEGAPQKYNLHAQYTLTGMGYPSFSAQYSNPDYMVYGTGSSLPTQGQARETQSADAYFGYRLGANTEFHLDTLFWQGYGLNNSYGMDDFPDGEAFKVGVRYPHFDLTRFFLRTTISLDGKRQESVDDDHLTLSGKQDTNRITITAGRFSVKDIFDNNQYSNDPRTQFMNWALMANSAYDYPADALGFTTGIAIEWNRPKWTLRYGWFQMSKYRNSFTAEGLYLTLPTAESAGDGKLFEDWGMVTELEHRHSLRTHPGAVRILVFDNRANMGSYKAAVALANEPSTLAIWGTPAAFLASANDVTGGIDDTHALRNTWGLGLNVDQEITKDIALFSRIGWNSGQNESFEFTDSNWTATFGTSIKGEIWKQPNDAIGTAFIASGISKADQEYLAAGGIGILTGDGALNYGPEKNVEIYYDHKISKCFRSAVDYQFVDDPAFNRDRGPIAGIFALRLHYEH
;
A
#
# COMPACT_ATOMS: atom_id res chain seq x y z
N MET A 1 -31.25 -10.56 -1.14
CA MET A 1 -31.46 -11.49 -0.02
C MET A 1 -31.27 -12.99 -0.38
N ARG A 2 -31.09 -13.38 -1.65
CA ARG A 2 -30.72 -14.74 -2.07
C ARG A 2 -29.24 -14.94 -2.41
N ILE A 3 -28.45 -13.89 -2.43
CA ILE A 3 -27.00 -13.93 -2.73
C ILE A 3 -26.17 -14.26 -1.50
N LEU A 4 -26.61 -13.87 -0.30
CA LEU A 4 -25.94 -14.26 0.95
C LEU A 4 -26.00 -15.76 1.27
N THR A 5 -26.92 -16.50 0.67
CA THR A 5 -27.09 -17.94 0.94
C THR A 5 -26.13 -18.83 0.13
N LEU A 6 -25.42 -18.28 -0.84
CA LEU A 6 -24.42 -19.03 -1.63
C LEU A 6 -23.04 -19.15 -0.95
N PHE A 7 -22.78 -18.32 0.06
CA PHE A 7 -21.50 -18.32 0.77
C PHE A 7 -21.51 -19.06 2.12
N THR A 8 -22.64 -19.63 2.52
CA THR A 8 -22.80 -20.29 3.84
C THR A 8 -22.65 -21.81 3.80
N HIS A 9 -22.08 -22.39 2.75
CA HIS A 9 -21.74 -23.82 2.79
C HIS A 9 -20.41 -23.98 3.53
N ASN A 10 -20.50 -24.11 4.85
CA ASN A 10 -19.41 -24.54 5.71
C ASN A 10 -18.93 -25.91 5.25
N SER A 11 -17.66 -26.03 4.84
CA SER A 11 -16.99 -27.33 4.89
C SER A 11 -16.79 -27.66 6.36
N GLU A 12 -17.24 -28.81 6.79
CA GLU A 12 -17.16 -29.27 8.20
C GLU A 12 -15.73 -29.33 8.75
N ASP A 13 -14.70 -29.25 7.90
CA ASP A 13 -13.28 -29.36 8.27
C ASP A 13 -12.54 -28.03 8.51
N GLY A 14 -13.18 -26.89 8.32
CA GLY A 14 -12.59 -25.57 8.65
C GLY A 14 -11.27 -25.24 7.92
N ARG A 15 -10.98 -25.83 6.76
CA ARG A 15 -9.81 -25.52 5.92
C ARG A 15 -10.17 -24.43 4.92
N CYS A 16 -9.19 -23.58 4.59
CA CYS A 16 -9.30 -22.69 3.44
C CYS A 16 -9.44 -23.51 2.16
N MET A 17 -10.26 -23.06 1.21
CA MET A 17 -10.36 -23.70 -0.10
C MET A 17 -9.01 -23.65 -0.81
N THR A 18 -8.55 -24.78 -1.34
CA THR A 18 -7.34 -24.82 -2.15
C THR A 18 -7.63 -24.31 -3.57
N LEU A 19 -6.58 -23.89 -4.29
CA LEU A 19 -6.68 -23.46 -5.71
C LEU A 19 -7.40 -24.50 -6.60
N SER A 20 -7.36 -25.79 -6.24
CA SER A 20 -8.07 -26.86 -6.95
C SER A 20 -9.59 -26.84 -6.73
N ASP A 21 -10.06 -26.34 -5.59
CA ASP A 21 -11.49 -26.22 -5.27
C ASP A 21 -12.12 -25.00 -5.98
N TRP A 22 -11.29 -24.02 -6.33
CA TRP A 22 -11.65 -22.82 -7.09
C TRP A 22 -12.09 -23.14 -8.53
N SER A 23 -11.67 -24.29 -9.08
CA SER A 23 -11.81 -24.55 -10.52
C SER A 23 -13.23 -24.81 -11.00
N ARG A 24 -14.23 -25.04 -10.15
CA ARG A 24 -15.60 -25.40 -10.60
C ARG A 24 -16.77 -24.62 -9.97
N GLY A 25 -16.60 -23.92 -8.87
CA GLY A 25 -17.74 -23.28 -8.17
C GLY A 25 -17.62 -21.77 -7.97
N CYS A 26 -16.41 -21.27 -7.74
CA CYS A 26 -16.21 -19.87 -7.37
C CYS A 26 -16.01 -18.93 -8.55
N ARG A 27 -15.59 -19.41 -9.73
CA ARG A 27 -15.48 -18.55 -10.93
C ARG A 27 -16.83 -17.90 -11.26
N SER A 28 -17.91 -18.68 -11.25
CA SER A 28 -19.26 -18.16 -11.55
C SER A 28 -19.78 -17.20 -10.47
N ALA A 29 -19.40 -17.38 -9.20
CA ALA A 29 -19.84 -16.52 -8.11
C ALA A 29 -19.07 -15.19 -8.05
N LEU A 30 -17.77 -15.22 -8.31
CA LEU A 30 -16.95 -14.00 -8.43
C LEU A 30 -17.29 -13.18 -9.67
N TYR A 31 -17.55 -13.84 -10.81
CA TYR A 31 -18.06 -13.18 -12.01
C TYR A 31 -19.46 -12.58 -11.78
N ALA A 32 -20.34 -13.29 -11.08
CA ALA A 32 -21.66 -12.77 -10.74
C ALA A 32 -21.59 -11.62 -9.73
N ALA A 33 -20.70 -11.66 -8.76
CA ALA A 33 -20.47 -10.57 -7.81
C ALA A 33 -19.83 -9.35 -8.50
N ALA A 34 -18.81 -9.54 -9.32
CA ALA A 34 -18.19 -8.46 -10.09
C ALA A 34 -19.17 -7.81 -11.08
N LEU A 35 -20.03 -8.61 -11.75
CA LEU A 35 -21.07 -8.10 -12.64
C LEU A 35 -22.19 -7.37 -11.89
N LEU A 36 -22.59 -7.86 -10.71
CA LEU A 36 -23.63 -7.22 -9.90
C LEU A 36 -23.14 -5.95 -9.21
N PHE A 37 -21.88 -5.91 -8.78
CA PHE A 37 -21.27 -4.70 -8.22
C PHE A 37 -20.96 -3.66 -9.30
N GLY A 38 -20.48 -4.06 -10.46
CA GLY A 38 -20.30 -3.18 -11.62
C GLY A 38 -21.66 -2.60 -12.07
N TYR A 39 -22.73 -3.39 -12.02
CA TYR A 39 -24.08 -2.94 -12.36
C TYR A 39 -24.70 -2.03 -11.29
N ALA A 40 -24.48 -2.32 -10.01
CA ALA A 40 -24.97 -1.48 -8.90
C ALA A 40 -24.21 -0.15 -8.79
N ALA A 41 -22.89 -0.16 -8.98
CA ALA A 41 -22.07 1.05 -9.03
C ALA A 41 -22.38 1.89 -10.29
N GLY A 42 -22.54 1.23 -11.44
CA GLY A 42 -22.97 1.88 -12.68
C GLY A 42 -24.37 2.48 -12.60
N ALA A 43 -25.33 1.79 -11.98
CA ALA A 43 -26.70 2.29 -11.79
C ALA A 43 -26.76 3.46 -10.78
N ALA A 44 -25.93 3.43 -9.72
CA ALA A 44 -25.81 4.54 -8.79
C ALA A 44 -25.12 5.76 -9.42
N ALA A 45 -24.06 5.54 -10.23
CA ALA A 45 -23.39 6.60 -10.99
C ALA A 45 -24.31 7.19 -12.08
N GLN A 46 -25.12 6.38 -12.74
CA GLN A 46 -26.06 6.81 -13.78
C GLN A 46 -27.24 7.59 -13.23
N ALA A 47 -27.65 7.32 -11.98
CA ALA A 47 -28.67 8.11 -11.28
C ALA A 47 -28.16 9.52 -10.89
N MET A 48 -26.84 9.73 -10.88
CA MET A 48 -26.20 11.00 -10.49
C MET A 48 -25.68 11.83 -11.69
N VAL A 49 -25.62 11.27 -12.92
CA VAL A 49 -25.12 11.98 -14.11
C VAL A 49 -26.29 12.50 -14.94
N ASP A 50 -26.45 13.82 -14.97
CA ASP A 50 -27.44 14.53 -15.80
C ASP A 50 -27.02 14.54 -17.29
N ARG A 51 -27.87 14.06 -18.12
CA ARG A 51 -28.32 14.15 -19.53
C ARG A 51 -27.41 14.72 -20.65
N THR A 52 -26.08 14.78 -20.58
CA THR A 52 -25.27 15.35 -21.69
C THR A 52 -24.13 14.49 -22.24
N THR A 53 -24.07 13.21 -21.93
CA THR A 53 -23.04 12.30 -22.48
C THR A 53 -23.64 11.27 -23.45
N PRO A 54 -22.91 10.85 -24.52
CA PRO A 54 -23.38 9.86 -25.45
C PRO A 54 -23.58 8.48 -24.80
N PRO A 55 -24.48 7.65 -25.33
CA PRO A 55 -24.98 6.46 -24.65
C PRO A 55 -23.87 5.44 -24.36
N VAL A 56 -23.81 5.03 -23.11
CA VAL A 56 -22.92 3.99 -22.54
C VAL A 56 -23.16 2.61 -23.17
N ASP A 57 -24.26 2.43 -23.90
CA ASP A 57 -24.65 1.20 -24.58
C ASP A 57 -23.62 0.66 -25.58
N LEU A 58 -22.79 1.54 -26.18
CA LEU A 58 -21.75 1.10 -27.11
C LEU A 58 -20.55 0.46 -26.38
N LEU A 59 -20.21 0.96 -25.18
CA LEU A 59 -19.10 0.42 -24.39
C LEU A 59 -19.46 -0.93 -23.75
N LEU A 60 -20.72 -1.07 -23.31
CA LEU A 60 -21.23 -2.31 -22.73
C LEU A 60 -21.42 -3.40 -23.78
N ALA A 61 -21.81 -3.04 -25.01
CA ALA A 61 -21.93 -3.97 -26.12
C ALA A 61 -20.56 -4.53 -26.55
N ASP A 62 -19.52 -3.70 -26.56
CA ASP A 62 -18.15 -4.11 -26.91
C ASP A 62 -17.55 -5.05 -25.86
N THR A 63 -17.78 -4.74 -24.58
CA THR A 63 -17.34 -5.58 -23.44
C THR A 63 -18.09 -6.92 -23.41
N ALA A 64 -19.41 -6.91 -23.66
CA ALA A 64 -20.21 -8.13 -23.73
C ALA A 64 -19.82 -9.02 -24.93
N HIS A 65 -19.51 -8.42 -26.08
CA HIS A 65 -19.01 -9.15 -27.25
C HIS A 65 -17.63 -9.78 -27.02
N HIS A 66 -16.74 -9.07 -26.31
CA HIS A 66 -15.42 -9.61 -25.96
C HIS A 66 -15.51 -10.77 -24.97
N LEU A 67 -16.39 -10.66 -23.97
CA LEU A 67 -16.63 -11.73 -22.97
C LEU A 67 -17.34 -12.95 -23.61
N GLN A 68 -18.24 -12.74 -24.55
CA GLN A 68 -18.89 -13.82 -25.28
C GLN A 68 -17.88 -14.54 -26.18
N ALA A 69 -16.97 -13.83 -26.84
CA ALA A 69 -15.91 -14.43 -27.64
C ALA A 69 -14.96 -15.31 -26.80
N ILE A 70 -14.61 -14.86 -25.59
CA ILE A 70 -13.79 -15.63 -24.65
C ILE A 70 -14.53 -16.89 -24.17
N TYR A 71 -15.84 -16.79 -23.91
CA TYR A 71 -16.67 -17.93 -23.49
C TYR A 71 -16.83 -18.96 -24.60
N ASP A 72 -17.01 -18.52 -25.85
CA ASP A 72 -17.16 -19.38 -27.00
C ASP A 72 -15.84 -20.07 -27.37
N GLU A 73 -14.69 -19.44 -27.13
CA GLU A 73 -13.35 -20.00 -27.33
C GLU A 73 -13.01 -21.05 -26.26
N GLU A 74 -13.43 -20.85 -25.01
CA GLU A 74 -13.26 -21.81 -23.91
C GLU A 74 -14.15 -23.06 -24.08
N SER A 75 -15.34 -22.90 -24.67
CA SER A 75 -16.25 -24.03 -24.92
C SER A 75 -15.87 -24.87 -26.15
N ALA A 76 -15.02 -24.36 -27.03
CA ALA A 76 -14.63 -25.05 -28.26
C ALA A 76 -13.32 -25.86 -28.19
N GLY A 77 -12.54 -25.81 -27.12
CA GLY A 77 -11.36 -26.65 -27.00
C GLY A 77 -10.35 -26.26 -25.93
N GLY A 78 -10.31 -27.02 -24.86
CA GLY A 78 -9.45 -26.81 -23.72
C GLY A 78 -7.94 -26.91 -23.97
N ARG A 79 -7.33 -25.95 -24.63
CA ARG A 79 -5.86 -25.86 -24.80
C ARG A 79 -5.26 -24.45 -24.74
N GLY A 80 -6.02 -23.40 -24.46
CA GLY A 80 -5.54 -22.02 -24.70
C GLY A 80 -4.74 -21.34 -23.58
N MET A 81 -4.88 -21.73 -22.33
CA MET A 81 -4.39 -20.91 -21.19
C MET A 81 -3.04 -21.31 -20.60
N SER A 82 -2.53 -22.51 -20.87
CA SER A 82 -1.21 -22.92 -20.38
C SER A 82 -0.05 -22.38 -21.25
N GLU A 83 -0.33 -22.10 -22.52
CA GLU A 83 0.68 -21.53 -23.45
C GLU A 83 0.86 -20.02 -23.28
N ALA A 84 -0.17 -19.30 -22.85
CA ALA A 84 -0.10 -17.86 -22.63
C ALA A 84 0.69 -17.45 -21.37
N LEU A 85 0.89 -18.38 -20.43
CA LEU A 85 1.62 -18.12 -19.18
C LEU A 85 3.06 -18.61 -19.18
N GLY A 86 3.58 -19.19 -20.28
CA GLY A 86 5.00 -19.55 -20.40
C GLY A 86 5.49 -20.61 -19.41
N LEU A 87 4.59 -21.36 -18.76
CA LEU A 87 4.94 -22.45 -17.84
C LEU A 87 5.23 -23.72 -18.63
N ALA A 88 6.50 -23.87 -19.02
CA ALA A 88 7.01 -25.11 -19.60
C ALA A 88 6.94 -26.22 -18.55
N ALA A 89 6.09 -27.20 -18.77
CA ALA A 89 6.09 -28.43 -18.00
C ALA A 89 7.36 -29.22 -18.35
N PHE A 90 8.16 -29.50 -17.36
CA PHE A 90 9.22 -30.50 -17.46
C PHE A 90 8.58 -31.89 -17.59
N THR A 91 8.56 -32.43 -18.79
CA THR A 91 8.24 -33.84 -19.02
C THR A 91 9.52 -34.63 -19.08
N ASP A 92 9.68 -35.50 -18.13
CA ASP A 92 10.76 -36.50 -18.13
C ASP A 92 10.42 -37.62 -19.09
N SER A 93 11.32 -37.90 -20.02
CA SER A 93 11.21 -38.99 -20.98
C SER A 93 12.10 -40.13 -20.55
N SER A 94 11.54 -41.25 -20.09
CA SER A 94 12.22 -42.54 -20.16
C SER A 94 11.28 -43.67 -20.52
N THR A 95 11.71 -44.41 -21.49
CA THR A 95 11.06 -45.48 -22.21
C THR A 95 10.91 -46.78 -21.38
N ALA A 96 9.87 -47.51 -21.79
CA ALA A 96 9.33 -48.77 -21.38
C ALA A 96 10.30 -49.94 -21.05
N ALA A 97 9.87 -50.76 -20.08
CA ALA A 97 9.82 -52.24 -20.17
C ALA A 97 8.96 -52.83 -19.03
N THR A 98 7.92 -53.59 -19.36
CA THR A 98 7.18 -54.53 -18.51
C THR A 98 7.92 -55.91 -18.51
N PRO A 99 7.74 -56.86 -17.57
CA PRO A 99 6.47 -57.34 -17.04
C PRO A 99 6.41 -57.85 -15.56
N GLN A 100 5.18 -57.81 -15.04
CA GLN A 100 4.51 -58.71 -14.06
C GLN A 100 5.25 -59.29 -12.85
N SER A 101 4.72 -59.00 -11.66
CA SER A 101 4.25 -60.00 -10.69
C SER A 101 3.36 -59.38 -9.60
N GLU A 102 2.40 -60.17 -9.14
CA GLU A 102 1.25 -59.87 -8.27
C GLU A 102 1.60 -59.43 -6.84
N GLY A 103 0.73 -58.59 -6.27
CA GLY A 103 0.29 -58.70 -4.87
C GLY A 103 1.00 -57.85 -3.84
N ALA A 104 0.48 -56.66 -3.60
CA ALA A 104 0.25 -56.08 -2.26
C ALA A 104 -0.38 -54.69 -2.44
N THR A 105 -1.55 -54.47 -1.86
CA THR A 105 -2.22 -53.17 -1.76
C THR A 105 -1.34 -52.21 -0.94
N PRO A 106 -0.88 -51.08 -1.48
CA PRO A 106 -0.23 -50.09 -0.62
C PRO A 106 -1.30 -49.32 0.15
N THR A 107 -1.23 -49.40 1.45
CA THR A 107 -1.83 -48.45 2.38
C THR A 107 -1.43 -47.03 1.97
N PRO A 108 -2.34 -46.03 1.97
CA PRO A 108 -1.95 -44.64 1.69
C PRO A 108 -0.92 -44.21 2.73
N SER A 109 0.25 -43.83 2.27
CA SER A 109 1.29 -43.22 3.09
C SER A 109 0.69 -42.00 3.76
N ALA A 110 0.63 -42.01 5.08
CA ALA A 110 0.30 -40.87 5.88
C ALA A 110 1.30 -39.76 5.50
N THR A 111 0.80 -38.62 5.09
CA THR A 111 1.58 -37.38 5.03
C THR A 111 2.12 -37.19 6.45
N GLU A 112 3.43 -37.33 6.63
CA GLU A 112 4.08 -37.02 7.91
C GLU A 112 3.76 -35.57 8.25
N GLU A 113 2.96 -35.35 9.29
CA GLU A 113 2.89 -34.02 9.92
C GLU A 113 4.30 -33.65 10.36
N PRO A 114 4.77 -32.41 10.08
CA PRO A 114 6.08 -31.95 10.55
C PRO A 114 6.17 -32.14 12.05
N ALA A 115 7.25 -32.74 12.53
CA ALA A 115 7.48 -32.92 13.96
C ALA A 115 7.38 -31.56 14.66
N GLU A 116 6.55 -31.44 15.70
CA GLU A 116 6.40 -30.23 16.50
C GLU A 116 7.77 -29.66 16.89
N GLY A 117 8.13 -28.50 16.32
CA GLY A 117 9.37 -27.77 16.65
C GLY A 117 10.48 -27.80 15.58
N ALA A 118 10.29 -28.48 14.44
CA ALA A 118 11.25 -28.35 13.33
C ALA A 118 11.06 -26.99 12.62
N PRO A 119 12.15 -26.26 12.28
CA PRO A 119 12.04 -25.00 11.58
C PRO A 119 11.47 -25.21 10.17
N GLN A 120 10.51 -24.37 9.79
CA GLN A 120 9.88 -24.42 8.48
C GLN A 120 10.92 -24.22 7.37
N LYS A 121 10.83 -25.01 6.31
CA LYS A 121 11.78 -24.97 5.20
C LYS A 121 11.38 -23.96 4.13
N TYR A 122 10.10 -23.83 3.86
CA TYR A 122 9.52 -22.84 2.92
C TYR A 122 8.08 -22.53 3.34
N ASN A 123 7.60 -21.40 2.89
CA ASN A 123 6.19 -21.02 2.92
C ASN A 123 5.76 -20.45 1.58
N LEU A 124 4.46 -20.40 1.39
CA LEU A 124 3.81 -19.74 0.26
C LEU A 124 2.53 -19.13 0.78
N HIS A 125 2.42 -17.82 0.69
CA HIS A 125 1.22 -17.07 1.03
C HIS A 125 0.72 -16.28 -0.16
N ALA A 126 -0.56 -16.00 -0.19
CA ALA A 126 -1.18 -15.14 -1.19
C ALA A 126 -2.28 -14.31 -0.55
N GLN A 127 -2.41 -13.08 -0.99
CA GLN A 127 -3.52 -12.22 -0.59
C GLN A 127 -4.10 -11.49 -1.81
N TYR A 128 -5.34 -11.08 -1.68
CA TYR A 128 -6.06 -10.28 -2.68
C TYR A 128 -6.96 -9.29 -1.96
N THR A 129 -6.90 -8.04 -2.35
CA THR A 129 -7.74 -6.97 -1.81
C THR A 129 -8.45 -6.25 -2.95
N LEU A 130 -9.76 -6.07 -2.80
CA LEU A 130 -10.59 -5.22 -3.65
C LEU A 130 -11.21 -4.13 -2.80
N THR A 131 -10.96 -2.88 -3.15
CA THR A 131 -11.54 -1.70 -2.49
C THR A 131 -12.39 -0.91 -3.47
N GLY A 132 -13.66 -0.70 -3.15
CA GLY A 132 -14.50 0.29 -3.81
C GLY A 132 -14.66 1.49 -2.90
N MET A 133 -14.37 2.70 -3.39
CA MET A 133 -14.38 3.93 -2.60
C MET A 133 -15.07 5.06 -3.35
N GLY A 134 -15.75 5.96 -2.63
CA GLY A 134 -16.39 7.10 -3.26
C GLY A 134 -16.81 8.18 -2.27
N TYR A 135 -17.04 9.38 -2.80
CA TYR A 135 -17.62 10.51 -2.07
C TYR A 135 -18.74 11.17 -2.87
N PRO A 136 -19.78 11.71 -2.19
CA PRO A 136 -20.82 12.50 -2.85
C PRO A 136 -20.31 13.89 -3.22
N SER A 137 -21.09 14.66 -3.98
CA SER A 137 -20.75 16.05 -4.26
C SER A 137 -20.60 16.85 -2.96
N PHE A 138 -19.65 17.76 -2.95
CA PHE A 138 -19.39 18.67 -1.84
C PHE A 138 -19.26 20.11 -2.34
N SER A 139 -19.25 21.09 -1.43
CA SER A 139 -19.09 22.51 -1.77
C SER A 139 -17.66 22.94 -1.55
N ALA A 140 -17.10 23.66 -2.53
CA ALA A 140 -15.82 24.34 -2.43
C ALA A 140 -15.95 25.73 -3.07
N GLN A 141 -15.04 26.66 -2.73
CA GLN A 141 -15.08 28.01 -3.33
C GLN A 141 -14.75 27.98 -4.82
N TYR A 142 -13.95 27.02 -5.25
CA TYR A 142 -13.66 26.77 -6.65
C TYR A 142 -13.47 25.26 -6.89
N SER A 143 -13.56 24.83 -8.14
CA SER A 143 -13.27 23.47 -8.58
C SER A 143 -12.30 23.55 -9.74
N ASN A 144 -11.25 22.72 -9.71
CA ASN A 144 -10.38 22.58 -10.87
C ASN A 144 -11.03 21.58 -11.85
N PRO A 145 -11.45 22.00 -13.05
CA PRO A 145 -12.08 21.13 -14.02
C PRO A 145 -11.10 20.18 -14.72
N ASP A 146 -9.79 20.49 -14.67
CA ASP A 146 -8.76 19.81 -15.47
C ASP A 146 -8.02 18.72 -14.69
N TYR A 147 -8.69 18.08 -13.74
CA TYR A 147 -8.15 17.02 -12.87
C TYR A 147 -7.55 15.81 -13.64
N MET A 148 -7.73 15.74 -14.94
CA MET A 148 -7.22 14.67 -15.79
C MET A 148 -5.90 15.04 -16.49
N VAL A 149 -5.40 16.24 -16.33
CA VAL A 149 -4.16 16.68 -16.97
C VAL A 149 -3.01 16.56 -15.98
N TYR A 150 -2.10 15.65 -16.25
CA TYR A 150 -0.85 15.48 -15.50
C TYR A 150 -0.10 16.80 -15.36
N GLY A 151 0.35 17.13 -14.16
CA GLY A 151 1.15 18.33 -13.92
C GLY A 151 0.38 19.66 -13.84
N THR A 152 -0.94 19.65 -13.92
CA THR A 152 -1.77 20.81 -13.59
C THR A 152 -2.36 20.62 -12.21
N GLY A 153 -1.98 21.40 -11.23
CA GLY A 153 -2.42 21.33 -9.86
C GLY A 153 -3.84 20.74 -9.68
N SER A 154 -3.92 19.65 -8.96
CA SER A 154 -5.13 18.82 -8.89
C SER A 154 -5.83 18.99 -7.57
N SER A 155 -6.94 19.71 -7.55
CA SER A 155 -7.89 19.60 -6.45
C SER A 155 -8.93 18.53 -6.76
N LEU A 156 -9.50 17.93 -5.71
CA LEU A 156 -10.63 17.00 -5.88
C LEU A 156 -11.78 17.68 -6.61
N PRO A 157 -12.38 17.02 -7.63
CA PRO A 157 -13.60 17.51 -8.25
C PRO A 157 -14.73 17.62 -7.22
N THR A 158 -15.47 18.72 -7.26
CA THR A 158 -16.63 18.91 -6.35
C THR A 158 -17.82 18.02 -6.69
N GLN A 159 -17.85 17.43 -7.89
CA GLN A 159 -18.79 16.37 -8.26
C GLN A 159 -18.38 15.07 -7.57
N GLY A 160 -19.36 14.28 -7.15
CA GLY A 160 -19.10 12.98 -6.56
C GLY A 160 -18.28 12.06 -7.46
N GLN A 161 -17.46 11.24 -6.85
CA GLN A 161 -16.68 10.20 -7.52
C GLN A 161 -16.88 8.85 -6.86
N ALA A 162 -16.72 7.78 -7.64
CA ALA A 162 -16.51 6.42 -7.17
C ALA A 162 -15.38 5.79 -7.97
N ARG A 163 -14.50 5.07 -7.29
CA ARG A 163 -13.32 4.40 -7.86
C ARG A 163 -13.15 3.04 -7.21
N GLU A 164 -12.45 2.17 -7.90
CA GLU A 164 -12.05 0.87 -7.38
C GLU A 164 -10.54 0.68 -7.54
N THR A 165 -9.98 -0.08 -6.61
CA THR A 165 -8.58 -0.49 -6.59
C THR A 165 -8.51 -1.96 -6.22
N GLN A 166 -7.64 -2.71 -6.87
CA GLN A 166 -7.38 -4.09 -6.52
C GLN A 166 -5.88 -4.36 -6.49
N SER A 167 -5.47 -5.16 -5.52
CA SER A 167 -4.11 -5.63 -5.38
C SER A 167 -4.08 -7.13 -5.07
N ALA A 168 -3.04 -7.82 -5.51
CA ALA A 168 -2.78 -9.20 -5.14
C ALA A 168 -1.29 -9.41 -4.98
N ASP A 169 -0.90 -10.06 -3.90
CA ASP A 169 0.48 -10.43 -3.62
C ASP A 169 0.62 -11.95 -3.57
N ALA A 170 1.79 -12.45 -4.01
CA ALA A 170 2.20 -13.82 -3.83
C ALA A 170 3.60 -13.85 -3.21
N TYR A 171 3.66 -14.33 -1.98
CA TYR A 171 4.86 -14.38 -1.14
C TYR A 171 5.45 -15.78 -1.14
N PHE A 172 6.74 -15.87 -1.33
CA PHE A 172 7.51 -17.10 -1.21
C PHE A 172 8.71 -16.90 -0.29
N GLY A 173 8.78 -17.71 0.76
CA GLY A 173 9.91 -17.76 1.68
C GLY A 173 10.64 -19.10 1.59
N TYR A 174 11.96 -19.10 1.66
CA TYR A 174 12.78 -20.30 1.65
C TYR A 174 13.98 -20.19 2.59
N ARG A 175 14.13 -21.18 3.48
CA ARG A 175 15.25 -21.27 4.41
C ARG A 175 16.45 -21.88 3.73
N LEU A 176 17.44 -21.04 3.39
CA LEU A 176 18.69 -21.44 2.74
C LEU A 176 19.62 -22.22 3.69
N GLY A 177 19.64 -21.85 4.96
CA GLY A 177 20.47 -22.45 5.99
C GLY A 177 19.85 -22.29 7.38
N ALA A 178 20.59 -22.63 8.42
CA ALA A 178 20.08 -22.55 9.79
C ALA A 178 19.60 -21.13 10.18
N ASN A 179 20.23 -20.11 9.65
CA ASN A 179 20.06 -18.73 10.08
C ASN A 179 19.76 -17.76 8.92
N THR A 180 19.62 -18.26 7.69
CA THR A 180 19.45 -17.42 6.51
C THR A 180 18.21 -17.83 5.74
N GLU A 181 17.38 -16.85 5.44
CA GLU A 181 16.15 -16.98 4.68
C GLU A 181 16.23 -16.12 3.42
N PHE A 182 15.60 -16.59 2.37
CA PHE A 182 15.34 -15.88 1.14
C PHE A 182 13.85 -15.61 1.03
N HIS A 183 13.47 -14.40 0.65
CA HIS A 183 12.09 -14.01 0.43
C HIS A 183 11.91 -13.38 -0.94
N LEU A 184 10.80 -13.68 -1.58
CA LEU A 184 10.37 -13.14 -2.84
C LEU A 184 8.88 -12.81 -2.76
N ASP A 185 8.49 -11.67 -3.31
CA ASP A 185 7.10 -11.24 -3.40
C ASP A 185 6.84 -10.58 -4.74
N THR A 186 5.72 -10.95 -5.36
CA THR A 186 5.23 -10.36 -6.59
C THR A 186 3.89 -9.69 -6.33
N LEU A 187 3.76 -8.44 -6.73
CA LEU A 187 2.57 -7.64 -6.60
C LEU A 187 1.89 -7.45 -7.96
N PHE A 188 0.62 -7.79 -8.02
CA PHE A 188 -0.31 -7.33 -9.04
C PHE A 188 -1.16 -6.19 -8.46
N TRP A 189 -1.40 -5.14 -9.25
CA TRP A 189 -2.30 -4.07 -8.86
C TRP A 189 -2.94 -3.40 -10.08
N GLN A 190 -4.13 -2.83 -9.86
CA GLN A 190 -4.91 -2.12 -10.85
C GLN A 190 -5.92 -1.19 -10.16
N GLY A 191 -6.22 -0.08 -10.79
CA GLY A 191 -7.28 0.83 -10.37
C GLY A 191 -6.79 2.23 -10.07
N TYR A 192 -7.69 3.04 -9.52
CA TYR A 192 -7.45 4.44 -9.21
C TYR A 192 -7.87 4.73 -7.77
N GLY A 193 -7.05 5.48 -7.06
CA GLY A 193 -7.53 6.25 -5.91
C GLY A 193 -8.47 7.38 -6.35
N LEU A 194 -9.15 8.01 -5.41
CA LEU A 194 -9.97 9.19 -5.69
C LEU A 194 -9.10 10.26 -6.33
N ASN A 195 -9.53 10.74 -7.51
CA ASN A 195 -8.79 11.73 -8.30
C ASN A 195 -7.32 11.36 -8.55
N ASN A 196 -7.01 10.06 -8.75
CA ASN A 196 -5.65 9.53 -8.84
C ASN A 196 -4.80 9.85 -7.60
N SER A 197 -5.41 9.89 -6.40
CA SER A 197 -4.83 10.28 -5.11
C SER A 197 -4.38 11.74 -5.00
N TYR A 198 -4.72 12.62 -5.95
CA TYR A 198 -4.45 14.05 -5.86
C TYR A 198 -5.57 14.82 -5.17
N GLY A 199 -5.21 15.90 -4.48
CA GLY A 199 -6.16 16.84 -3.87
C GLY A 199 -6.53 16.55 -2.43
N MET A 200 -5.86 15.58 -1.81
CA MET A 200 -5.75 15.32 -0.37
C MET A 200 -4.33 14.90 -0.09
N ASP A 201 -3.74 15.34 1.00
CA ASP A 201 -2.38 14.96 1.36
C ASP A 201 -2.33 13.58 2.01
N ASP A 202 -3.15 13.39 3.04
CA ASP A 202 -3.34 12.10 3.68
C ASP A 202 -4.39 11.29 2.89
N PHE A 203 -3.98 10.73 1.76
CA PHE A 203 -4.91 10.06 0.85
C PHE A 203 -5.65 8.89 1.53
N PRO A 204 -6.96 8.71 1.20
CA PRO A 204 -7.88 7.89 2.00
C PRO A 204 -7.72 6.38 1.81
N ASP A 205 -6.88 5.91 0.88
CA ASP A 205 -6.62 4.50 0.65
C ASP A 205 -5.15 4.24 0.38
N GLY A 206 -4.44 3.70 1.36
CA GLY A 206 -3.02 3.34 1.25
C GLY A 206 -2.72 2.19 0.28
N GLU A 207 -3.74 1.42 -0.13
CA GLU A 207 -3.65 0.42 -1.20
C GLU A 207 -3.81 1.04 -2.60
N ALA A 208 -4.42 2.22 -2.71
CA ALA A 208 -4.51 2.95 -3.96
C ALA A 208 -3.18 3.66 -4.23
N PHE A 209 -2.49 3.26 -5.27
CA PHE A 209 -1.26 3.93 -5.67
C PHE A 209 -1.55 5.38 -6.06
N LYS A 210 -0.64 6.29 -5.74
CA LYS A 210 -0.74 7.74 -6.01
C LYS A 210 -1.06 8.03 -7.46
N VAL A 211 -0.53 7.24 -8.35
CA VAL A 211 -0.78 7.32 -9.79
C VAL A 211 -1.59 6.10 -10.16
N GLY A 212 -2.91 6.22 -10.17
CA GLY A 212 -3.78 5.14 -10.58
C GLY A 212 -3.51 4.73 -12.01
N VAL A 213 -3.58 3.44 -12.28
CA VAL A 213 -3.48 2.85 -13.61
C VAL A 213 -4.69 1.97 -13.85
N ARG A 214 -5.25 2.06 -15.06
CA ARG A 214 -6.46 1.30 -15.41
C ARG A 214 -6.20 -0.08 -15.97
N TYR A 215 -4.96 -0.45 -16.21
CA TYR A 215 -4.60 -1.80 -16.63
C TYR A 215 -3.75 -2.49 -15.59
N PRO A 216 -3.77 -3.84 -15.59
CA PRO A 216 -3.01 -4.61 -14.62
C PRO A 216 -1.52 -4.34 -14.72
N HIS A 217 -0.89 -4.16 -13.56
CA HIS A 217 0.56 -4.10 -13.44
C HIS A 217 1.05 -5.25 -12.58
N PHE A 218 2.25 -5.75 -12.89
CA PHE A 218 2.95 -6.75 -12.11
C PHE A 218 4.35 -6.24 -11.82
N ASP A 219 4.79 -6.36 -10.58
CA ASP A 219 6.13 -6.01 -10.17
C ASP A 219 6.70 -7.03 -9.20
N LEU A 220 8.05 -7.14 -9.18
CA LEU A 220 8.80 -7.88 -8.17
C LEU A 220 9.11 -6.93 -7.02
N THR A 221 8.20 -6.85 -6.06
CA THR A 221 8.23 -5.85 -5.00
C THR A 221 9.23 -6.17 -3.91
N ARG A 222 9.40 -7.45 -3.59
CA ARG A 222 10.40 -7.89 -2.61
C ARG A 222 11.27 -9.00 -3.16
N PHE A 223 12.56 -8.84 -2.91
CA PHE A 223 13.59 -9.81 -3.24
C PHE A 223 14.78 -9.59 -2.30
N PHE A 224 14.83 -10.33 -1.19
CA PHE A 224 15.84 -10.09 -0.17
C PHE A 224 16.32 -11.35 0.54
N LEU A 225 17.46 -11.21 1.18
CA LEU A 225 18.00 -12.18 2.14
C LEU A 225 17.86 -11.62 3.55
N ARG A 226 17.46 -12.48 4.48
CA ARG A 226 17.46 -12.19 5.92
C ARG A 226 18.34 -13.20 6.65
N THR A 227 19.31 -12.69 7.41
CA THR A 227 20.21 -13.52 8.23
C THR A 227 20.06 -13.13 9.69
N THR A 228 19.84 -14.14 10.55
CA THR A 228 19.71 -13.95 11.99
C THR A 228 20.92 -14.53 12.72
N ILE A 229 21.60 -13.72 13.52
CA ILE A 229 22.78 -14.08 14.30
C ILE A 229 22.40 -14.14 15.77
N SER A 230 22.42 -15.33 16.35
CA SER A 230 22.22 -15.55 17.78
C SER A 230 23.40 -14.97 18.57
N LEU A 231 23.14 -14.24 19.65
CA LEU A 231 24.19 -13.62 20.48
C LEU A 231 24.49 -14.36 21.77
N ASP A 232 23.52 -15.03 22.39
CA ASP A 232 23.75 -15.69 23.67
C ASP A 232 23.13 -17.08 23.84
N GLY A 233 22.20 -17.48 22.97
CA GLY A 233 21.55 -18.81 22.97
C GLY A 233 20.76 -19.17 24.22
N LYS A 234 20.52 -18.21 25.12
CA LYS A 234 19.99 -18.48 26.47
C LYS A 234 18.47 -18.54 26.54
N ARG A 235 17.80 -17.78 25.68
CA ARG A 235 16.35 -17.68 25.68
C ARG A 235 15.85 -17.58 24.25
N GLN A 236 14.96 -18.49 23.90
CA GLN A 236 14.35 -18.53 22.57
C GLN A 236 12.88 -18.12 22.64
N GLU A 237 12.40 -17.54 21.58
CA GLU A 237 10.99 -17.27 21.31
C GLU A 237 10.56 -18.04 20.05
N SER A 238 9.29 -18.42 20.01
CA SER A 238 8.68 -18.98 18.80
C SER A 238 8.38 -17.85 17.83
N VAL A 239 8.57 -18.14 16.56
CA VAL A 239 8.19 -17.27 15.44
C VAL A 239 7.13 -18.01 14.66
N ASP A 240 5.99 -17.38 14.46
CA ASP A 240 4.90 -17.92 13.69
C ASP A 240 5.15 -17.74 12.19
N ASP A 241 4.50 -18.55 11.37
CA ASP A 241 4.46 -18.43 9.92
C ASP A 241 3.67 -17.18 9.51
N ASP A 242 4.23 -16.39 8.59
CA ASP A 242 3.61 -15.18 8.07
C ASP A 242 4.19 -14.86 6.68
N HIS A 243 3.60 -13.91 5.96
CA HIS A 243 3.98 -13.51 4.60
C HIS A 243 5.51 -13.35 4.40
N LEU A 244 6.18 -12.70 5.32
CA LEU A 244 7.62 -12.42 5.26
C LEU A 244 8.41 -13.12 6.36
N THR A 245 7.88 -14.21 6.93
CA THR A 245 8.51 -14.90 8.06
C THR A 245 8.26 -16.39 8.00
N LEU A 246 9.34 -17.18 8.09
CA LEU A 246 9.26 -18.63 8.22
C LEU A 246 9.15 -19.01 9.70
N SER A 247 8.21 -19.90 10.04
CA SER A 247 8.05 -20.36 11.41
C SER A 247 9.30 -21.08 11.93
N GLY A 248 9.52 -20.97 13.24
CA GLY A 248 10.66 -21.58 13.89
C GLY A 248 10.92 -21.05 15.29
N LYS A 249 12.17 -21.14 15.71
CA LYS A 249 12.65 -20.58 16.97
C LYS A 249 13.85 -19.69 16.73
N GLN A 250 13.90 -18.56 17.42
CA GLN A 250 15.04 -17.64 17.36
C GLN A 250 15.38 -17.11 18.74
N ASP A 251 16.62 -16.69 18.93
CA ASP A 251 17.03 -16.11 20.19
C ASP A 251 16.40 -14.73 20.41
N THR A 252 16.01 -14.46 21.64
CA THR A 252 15.50 -13.13 22.04
C THR A 252 16.58 -12.05 22.03
N ASN A 253 17.87 -12.43 22.09
CA ASN A 253 19.02 -11.55 21.94
C ASN A 253 19.77 -11.91 20.67
N ARG A 254 19.49 -11.17 19.59
CA ARG A 254 19.99 -11.47 18.25
C ARG A 254 20.25 -10.21 17.43
N ILE A 255 21.05 -10.36 16.39
CA ILE A 255 21.15 -9.40 15.29
C ILE A 255 20.45 -10.01 14.07
N THR A 256 19.54 -9.26 13.45
CA THR A 256 18.91 -9.61 12.18
C THR A 256 19.39 -8.63 11.13
N ILE A 257 19.85 -9.15 9.98
CA ILE A 257 20.29 -8.36 8.83
C ILE A 257 19.41 -8.73 7.66
N THR A 258 18.71 -7.74 7.11
CA THR A 258 17.90 -7.87 5.90
C THR A 258 18.55 -7.03 4.80
N ALA A 259 18.82 -7.62 3.62
CA ALA A 259 19.48 -6.95 2.52
C ALA A 259 18.87 -7.38 1.18
N GLY A 260 18.56 -6.42 0.33
CA GLY A 260 17.91 -6.61 -0.97
C GLY A 260 16.89 -5.53 -1.27
N ARG A 261 15.85 -5.87 -2.06
CA ARG A 261 14.70 -5.01 -2.33
C ARG A 261 13.55 -5.35 -1.37
N PHE A 262 13.04 -4.37 -0.67
CA PHE A 262 11.90 -4.48 0.26
C PHE A 262 11.36 -3.10 0.63
N SER A 263 10.23 -3.04 1.33
CA SER A 263 9.71 -1.78 1.84
C SER A 263 10.39 -1.38 3.15
N VAL A 264 10.72 -0.12 3.31
CA VAL A 264 11.18 0.42 4.60
C VAL A 264 10.14 0.13 5.69
N LYS A 265 8.85 0.15 5.34
CA LYS A 265 7.72 -0.17 6.22
C LYS A 265 7.67 -1.63 6.68
N ASP A 266 8.35 -2.55 6.02
CA ASP A 266 8.44 -3.94 6.49
C ASP A 266 9.19 -4.06 7.83
N ILE A 267 10.00 -3.04 8.19
CA ILE A 267 10.88 -3.08 9.37
C ILE A 267 10.67 -1.86 10.29
N PHE A 268 10.45 -0.66 9.74
CA PHE A 268 10.41 0.60 10.48
C PHE A 268 8.98 1.15 10.58
N ASP A 269 8.74 1.99 11.60
CA ASP A 269 7.45 2.66 11.87
C ASP A 269 6.25 1.70 11.95
N ASN A 270 6.45 0.48 12.41
CA ASN A 270 5.38 -0.49 12.58
C ASN A 270 4.52 -0.17 13.80
N ASN A 271 3.19 -0.32 13.67
CA ASN A 271 2.22 -0.14 14.74
C ASN A 271 1.24 -1.33 14.74
N GLN A 272 1.01 -1.91 15.90
CA GLN A 272 0.17 -3.12 15.99
C GLN A 272 -1.29 -2.89 15.54
N TYR A 273 -1.81 -1.68 15.66
CA TYR A 273 -3.24 -1.37 15.45
C TYR A 273 -3.50 -0.48 14.24
N SER A 274 -2.44 -0.01 13.59
CA SER A 274 -2.54 0.97 12.50
C SER A 274 -1.31 0.86 11.59
N ASN A 275 -1.30 -0.14 10.72
CA ASN A 275 -0.16 -0.45 9.85
C ASN A 275 -0.56 -1.01 8.48
N ASP A 276 -1.55 -1.91 8.44
CA ASP A 276 -1.96 -2.60 7.22
C ASP A 276 -3.30 -2.08 6.71
N PRO A 277 -3.35 -1.39 5.54
CA PRO A 277 -4.58 -0.83 4.98
C PRO A 277 -5.55 -1.90 4.48
N ARG A 278 -5.13 -3.17 4.37
CA ARG A 278 -5.97 -4.28 3.93
C ARG A 278 -6.90 -4.77 5.03
N THR A 279 -6.48 -4.64 6.29
CA THR A 279 -7.18 -5.22 7.46
C THR A 279 -7.46 -4.23 8.58
N GLN A 280 -6.82 -3.06 8.55
CA GLN A 280 -6.92 -2.01 9.55
C GLN A 280 -7.42 -0.70 8.91
N PHE A 281 -6.92 0.44 9.37
CA PHE A 281 -7.19 1.76 8.79
C PHE A 281 -6.66 1.87 7.37
N MET A 282 -7.43 2.51 6.49
CA MET A 282 -7.08 2.69 5.09
C MET A 282 -6.27 3.95 4.81
N ASN A 283 -6.51 5.02 5.58
CA ASN A 283 -5.86 6.31 5.34
C ASN A 283 -4.34 6.22 5.50
N TRP A 284 -3.61 6.86 4.58
CA TRP A 284 -2.15 6.83 4.55
C TRP A 284 -1.49 7.26 5.86
N ALA A 285 -1.95 8.35 6.49
CA ALA A 285 -1.37 8.86 7.73
C ALA A 285 -1.60 7.93 8.94
N LEU A 286 -2.53 6.98 8.83
CA LEU A 286 -2.74 5.93 9.81
C LEU A 286 -1.91 4.69 9.51
N MET A 287 -1.69 4.39 8.23
CA MET A 287 -0.84 3.30 7.81
C MET A 287 0.66 3.62 8.05
N ALA A 288 1.07 4.86 7.83
CA ALA A 288 2.45 5.32 7.91
C ALA A 288 2.56 6.69 8.60
N ASN A 289 3.76 7.09 8.97
CA ASN A 289 4.04 8.46 9.42
C ASN A 289 4.13 9.38 8.20
N SER A 290 3.10 10.18 7.91
CA SER A 290 3.06 11.07 6.73
C SER A 290 4.24 12.04 6.65
N ALA A 291 4.81 12.46 7.78
CA ALA A 291 5.99 13.32 7.78
C ALA A 291 7.31 12.57 7.58
N TYR A 292 7.27 11.25 7.43
CA TYR A 292 8.42 10.43 7.04
C TYR A 292 8.29 9.99 5.59
N ASP A 293 8.81 10.78 4.70
CA ASP A 293 8.92 10.48 3.28
C ASP A 293 10.06 9.45 3.10
N TYR A 294 9.76 8.18 3.35
CA TYR A 294 10.78 7.12 3.39
C TYR A 294 11.30 6.77 2.00
N PRO A 295 12.56 6.31 1.88
CA PRO A 295 13.14 5.88 0.61
C PRO A 295 12.30 4.81 -0.06
N ALA A 296 11.81 5.10 -1.26
CA ALA A 296 11.00 4.16 -2.04
C ALA A 296 10.88 4.59 -3.50
N ASP A 297 10.32 3.72 -4.34
CA ASP A 297 9.61 4.12 -5.55
C ASP A 297 8.15 4.47 -5.24
N ALA A 298 7.38 4.81 -6.25
CA ALA A 298 5.97 5.13 -6.10
C ALA A 298 5.12 3.98 -5.54
N LEU A 299 5.62 2.74 -5.57
CA LEU A 299 4.96 1.55 -5.01
C LEU A 299 5.33 1.30 -3.55
N GLY A 300 6.30 2.01 -2.99
CA GLY A 300 6.72 1.85 -1.61
C GLY A 300 7.91 0.92 -1.37
N PHE A 301 8.66 0.55 -2.41
CA PHE A 301 9.79 -0.40 -2.33
C PHE A 301 11.10 0.21 -2.77
N THR A 302 12.19 -0.23 -2.15
CA THR A 302 13.54 0.20 -2.52
C THR A 302 14.58 -0.88 -2.21
N THR A 303 15.81 -0.68 -2.68
CA THR A 303 16.95 -1.54 -2.38
C THR A 303 17.75 -0.97 -1.21
N GLY A 304 18.11 -1.82 -0.26
CA GLY A 304 18.88 -1.37 0.89
C GLY A 304 19.30 -2.50 1.83
N ILE A 305 19.74 -2.07 3.00
CA ILE A 305 20.11 -2.95 4.09
C ILE A 305 19.52 -2.41 5.40
N ALA A 306 18.93 -3.31 6.18
CA ALA A 306 18.49 -3.03 7.55
C ALA A 306 19.18 -3.97 8.53
N ILE A 307 19.57 -3.42 9.68
CA ILE A 307 20.21 -4.14 10.79
C ILE A 307 19.37 -3.90 12.04
N GLU A 308 18.93 -4.97 12.67
CA GLU A 308 18.16 -4.93 13.90
C GLU A 308 18.92 -5.61 15.03
N TRP A 309 19.15 -4.92 16.12
CA TRP A 309 19.61 -5.55 17.36
C TRP A 309 18.42 -5.75 18.29
N ASN A 310 17.94 -6.98 18.33
CA ASN A 310 16.78 -7.39 19.11
C ASN A 310 17.17 -7.84 20.51
N ARG A 311 16.43 -7.36 21.50
CA ARG A 311 16.50 -7.78 22.90
C ARG A 311 15.09 -7.89 23.48
N PRO A 312 14.88 -8.58 24.60
CA PRO A 312 13.53 -8.83 25.12
C PRO A 312 12.63 -7.60 25.29
N LYS A 313 13.22 -6.45 25.64
CA LYS A 313 12.48 -5.19 25.87
C LYS A 313 12.83 -4.08 24.89
N TRP A 314 13.89 -4.23 24.12
CA TRP A 314 14.42 -3.19 23.24
C TRP A 314 14.77 -3.76 21.89
N THR A 315 14.53 -2.99 20.87
CA THR A 315 15.11 -3.22 19.53
C THR A 315 15.69 -1.90 19.05
N LEU A 316 16.95 -1.92 18.64
CA LEU A 316 17.58 -0.83 17.90
C LEU A 316 17.67 -1.25 16.44
N ARG A 317 17.09 -0.45 15.54
CA ARG A 317 17.11 -0.66 14.10
C ARG A 317 17.89 0.44 13.41
N TYR A 318 18.64 0.08 12.38
CA TYR A 318 19.32 1.00 11.50
C TYR A 318 19.10 0.54 10.06
N GLY A 319 18.76 1.47 9.18
CA GLY A 319 18.59 1.22 7.75
C GLY A 319 19.38 2.19 6.88
N TRP A 320 19.88 1.69 5.77
CA TRP A 320 20.46 2.45 4.68
C TRP A 320 19.81 1.99 3.37
N PHE A 321 19.16 2.93 2.67
CA PHE A 321 18.33 2.66 1.52
C PHE A 321 18.67 3.58 0.37
N GLN A 322 18.41 3.13 -0.84
CA GLN A 322 18.51 3.94 -2.03
C GLN A 322 17.29 4.86 -2.15
N MET A 323 17.51 6.14 -2.42
CA MET A 323 16.48 7.07 -2.85
C MET A 323 16.30 6.99 -4.36
N SER A 324 15.10 7.29 -4.84
CA SER A 324 14.84 7.49 -6.26
C SER A 324 15.61 8.72 -6.78
N LYS A 325 15.94 8.73 -8.05
CA LYS A 325 16.59 9.87 -8.70
C LYS A 325 15.64 11.03 -8.94
N TYR A 326 14.39 10.72 -9.24
CA TYR A 326 13.31 11.68 -9.47
C TYR A 326 12.21 11.46 -8.45
N ARG A 327 11.54 12.52 -8.04
CA ARG A 327 10.37 12.44 -7.17
C ARG A 327 9.25 11.64 -7.83
N ASN A 328 8.46 10.95 -7.02
CA ASN A 328 7.33 10.15 -7.49
C ASN A 328 7.70 9.22 -8.64
N SER A 329 8.90 8.63 -8.57
CA SER A 329 9.48 7.81 -9.63
C SER A 329 8.64 6.56 -9.85
N PHE A 330 8.04 6.49 -11.02
CA PHE A 330 7.18 5.40 -11.44
C PHE A 330 7.51 4.99 -12.87
N THR A 331 7.93 3.73 -13.05
CA THR A 331 8.10 3.17 -14.38
C THR A 331 6.75 2.73 -14.92
N ALA A 332 6.02 3.67 -15.51
CA ALA A 332 4.62 3.49 -15.93
C ALA A 332 4.45 2.79 -17.29
N GLU A 333 5.46 2.17 -17.86
CA GLU A 333 5.35 1.60 -19.20
C GLU A 333 5.42 0.07 -19.21
N GLY A 334 4.25 -0.57 -19.05
CA GLY A 334 4.01 -1.93 -19.50
C GLY A 334 4.22 -3.03 -18.45
N LEU A 335 3.82 -4.21 -18.82
CA LEU A 335 4.03 -5.47 -18.09
C LEU A 335 5.54 -5.73 -17.98
N TYR A 336 6.17 -5.28 -16.92
CA TYR A 336 7.57 -5.57 -16.67
C TYR A 336 7.72 -6.51 -15.49
N LEU A 337 7.93 -7.76 -15.81
CA LEU A 337 8.74 -8.63 -14.97
C LEU A 337 10.19 -8.13 -15.10
N THR A 338 10.45 -6.90 -14.76
CA THR A 338 11.80 -6.39 -14.74
C THR A 338 12.38 -6.71 -13.39
N LEU A 339 13.36 -7.60 -13.39
CA LEU A 339 14.43 -7.48 -12.42
C LEU A 339 14.74 -5.99 -12.29
N PRO A 340 14.98 -5.46 -11.08
CA PRO A 340 15.17 -4.04 -10.86
C PRO A 340 16.24 -3.53 -11.84
N THR A 341 15.78 -2.99 -12.95
CA THR A 341 16.63 -2.27 -13.89
C THR A 341 16.79 -0.87 -13.34
N ALA A 342 17.86 -0.22 -13.70
CA ALA A 342 18.30 1.07 -13.19
C ALA A 342 17.31 2.24 -13.35
N GLU A 343 16.08 2.02 -13.82
CA GLU A 343 15.09 3.05 -14.12
C GLU A 343 13.90 3.11 -13.15
N SER A 344 13.67 2.05 -12.36
CA SER A 344 12.75 2.09 -11.21
C SER A 344 13.54 2.37 -9.95
N ALA A 345 13.01 2.98 -8.90
CA ALA A 345 13.62 3.23 -7.57
C ALA A 345 15.11 2.86 -7.41
N GLY A 346 15.82 2.78 -8.45
CA GLY A 346 17.15 2.22 -8.59
C GLY A 346 18.08 3.01 -9.46
N ASP A 347 17.66 4.09 -10.10
CA ASP A 347 18.59 4.89 -10.89
C ASP A 347 19.27 6.00 -10.07
N GLY A 348 18.88 6.18 -8.80
CA GLY A 348 19.70 6.89 -7.81
C GLY A 348 20.98 6.11 -7.54
N LYS A 349 22.07 6.81 -7.33
CA LYS A 349 23.33 6.17 -6.95
C LYS A 349 23.34 5.99 -5.44
N LEU A 350 23.36 4.75 -4.96
CA LEU A 350 23.29 4.37 -3.54
C LEU A 350 24.17 5.21 -2.57
N PHE A 351 25.23 5.81 -3.04
CA PHE A 351 26.12 6.66 -2.25
C PHE A 351 25.94 8.17 -2.53
N GLU A 352 25.11 8.55 -3.50
CA GLU A 352 24.75 9.93 -3.78
C GLU A 352 23.32 10.24 -3.30
N ASP A 353 22.37 9.33 -3.62
CA ASP A 353 20.94 9.43 -3.32
C ASP A 353 20.57 8.30 -2.33
N TRP A 354 20.45 8.64 -1.06
CA TRP A 354 20.24 7.65 0.00
C TRP A 354 19.33 8.18 1.11
N GLY A 355 18.67 7.26 1.80
CA GLY A 355 18.00 7.53 3.05
C GLY A 355 18.55 6.68 4.17
N MET A 356 18.80 7.29 5.29
CA MET A 356 19.15 6.64 6.55
C MET A 356 18.02 6.76 7.53
N VAL A 357 17.76 5.67 8.26
CA VAL A 357 16.78 5.66 9.34
C VAL A 357 17.33 4.90 10.54
N THR A 358 17.08 5.45 11.72
CA THR A 358 17.36 4.78 13.00
C THR A 358 16.09 4.78 13.83
N GLU A 359 15.69 3.61 14.33
CA GLU A 359 14.53 3.47 15.21
C GLU A 359 14.90 2.74 16.49
N LEU A 360 14.50 3.30 17.62
CA LEU A 360 14.60 2.66 18.94
C LEU A 360 13.20 2.30 19.42
N GLU A 361 12.93 1.01 19.57
CA GLU A 361 11.70 0.48 20.14
C GLU A 361 11.89 0.06 21.59
N HIS A 362 10.97 0.45 22.46
CA HIS A 362 10.86 -0.05 23.83
C HIS A 362 9.51 -0.74 24.02
N ARG A 363 9.55 -2.05 24.29
CA ARG A 363 8.38 -2.85 24.65
C ARG A 363 8.20 -2.86 26.17
N HIS A 364 6.98 -2.60 26.59
CA HIS A 364 6.63 -2.55 28.01
C HIS A 364 5.25 -3.19 28.26
N SER A 365 4.87 -3.27 29.50
CA SER A 365 3.53 -3.70 29.89
C SER A 365 2.97 -2.73 30.92
N LEU A 366 1.83 -2.16 30.63
CA LEU A 366 1.08 -1.35 31.58
C LEU A 366 0.08 -2.27 32.31
N ARG A 367 0.31 -2.50 33.59
CA ARG A 367 -0.40 -3.47 34.45
C ARG A 367 -0.34 -4.92 33.97
N THR A 368 -0.61 -5.36 32.87
CA THR A 368 -0.44 -6.69 32.25
C THR A 368 -0.63 -6.60 30.74
N HIS A 369 -1.01 -5.41 30.27
CA HIS A 369 -1.34 -5.15 28.88
C HIS A 369 -0.09 -4.69 28.12
N PRO A 370 0.25 -5.34 27.01
CA PRO A 370 1.45 -4.99 26.24
C PRO A 370 1.32 -3.64 25.57
N GLY A 371 2.46 -3.01 25.33
CA GLY A 371 2.57 -1.79 24.58
C GLY A 371 4.00 -1.56 24.10
N ALA A 372 4.16 -0.69 23.12
CA ALA A 372 5.45 -0.29 22.59
C ALA A 372 5.51 1.21 22.32
N VAL A 373 6.70 1.77 22.48
CA VAL A 373 7.04 3.14 22.08
C VAL A 373 8.24 3.06 21.15
N ARG A 374 8.13 3.71 19.99
CA ARG A 374 9.18 3.78 18.97
C ARG A 374 9.54 5.22 18.72
N ILE A 375 10.83 5.50 18.69
CA ILE A 375 11.39 6.80 18.32
C ILE A 375 12.22 6.58 17.08
N LEU A 376 11.88 7.31 16.03
CA LEU A 376 12.51 7.21 14.72
C LEU A 376 13.19 8.55 14.37
N VAL A 377 14.38 8.47 13.82
CA VAL A 377 15.13 9.59 13.25
C VAL A 377 15.57 9.21 11.85
N PHE A 378 15.38 10.10 10.91
CA PHE A 378 15.79 9.86 9.51
C PHE A 378 16.52 11.05 8.90
N ASP A 379 17.30 10.77 7.87
CA ASP A 379 17.94 11.75 7.00
C ASP A 379 17.97 11.20 5.57
N ASN A 380 17.25 11.87 4.67
CA ASN A 380 17.13 11.52 3.26
C ASN A 380 17.93 12.50 2.43
N ARG A 381 18.80 12.01 1.57
CA ARG A 381 19.57 12.81 0.63
C ARG A 381 19.24 12.40 -0.80
N ALA A 382 18.76 13.36 -1.58
CA ALA A 382 18.43 13.16 -2.99
C ALA A 382 18.54 14.46 -3.78
N ASN A 383 18.32 14.37 -5.08
CA ASN A 383 18.28 15.52 -5.96
C ASN A 383 16.94 16.25 -5.83
N MET A 384 16.78 17.04 -4.77
CA MET A 384 15.53 17.69 -4.35
C MET A 384 15.51 19.17 -4.76
N GLY A 385 14.33 19.65 -5.12
CA GLY A 385 14.04 21.07 -5.30
C GLY A 385 13.87 21.79 -3.97
N SER A 386 14.11 23.08 -3.95
CA SER A 386 13.94 23.94 -2.76
C SER A 386 12.76 24.87 -2.95
N TYR A 387 11.78 24.83 -2.06
CA TYR A 387 10.60 25.70 -2.08
C TYR A 387 10.98 27.18 -2.16
N LYS A 388 11.92 27.63 -1.30
CA LYS A 388 12.37 29.03 -1.31
C LYS A 388 13.09 29.42 -2.57
N ALA A 389 13.93 28.54 -3.12
CA ALA A 389 14.66 28.83 -4.36
C ALA A 389 13.69 28.89 -5.54
N ALA A 390 12.68 28.03 -5.60
CA ALA A 390 11.67 28.04 -6.65
C ALA A 390 10.85 29.33 -6.63
N VAL A 391 10.37 29.77 -5.46
CA VAL A 391 9.66 31.07 -5.33
C VAL A 391 10.56 32.27 -5.69
N ALA A 392 11.84 32.23 -5.33
CA ALA A 392 12.78 33.29 -5.70
C ALA A 392 12.99 33.32 -7.21
N LEU A 393 13.25 32.15 -7.84
CA LEU A 393 13.44 32.02 -9.29
C LEU A 393 12.20 32.47 -10.07
N ALA A 394 11.01 32.14 -9.59
CA ALA A 394 9.74 32.54 -10.20
C ALA A 394 9.55 34.06 -10.29
N ASN A 395 10.16 34.82 -9.39
CA ASN A 395 10.07 36.26 -9.33
C ASN A 395 11.24 36.99 -10.05
N GLU A 396 12.17 36.26 -10.64
CA GLU A 396 13.25 36.87 -11.40
C GLU A 396 12.75 37.51 -12.70
N PRO A 397 13.28 38.71 -13.10
CA PRO A 397 12.86 39.39 -14.34
C PRO A 397 13.01 38.51 -15.59
N SER A 398 14.03 37.67 -15.65
CA SER A 398 14.28 36.75 -16.75
C SER A 398 13.17 35.68 -16.85
N THR A 399 12.75 35.11 -15.72
CA THR A 399 11.67 34.10 -15.63
C THR A 399 10.33 34.74 -16.00
N LEU A 400 10.04 35.93 -15.44
CA LEU A 400 8.81 36.68 -15.75
C LEU A 400 8.73 37.09 -17.23
N ALA A 401 9.85 37.38 -17.88
CA ALA A 401 9.88 37.68 -19.30
C ALA A 401 9.48 36.49 -20.18
N ILE A 402 9.70 35.26 -19.70
CA ILE A 402 9.37 34.02 -20.42
C ILE A 402 7.95 33.56 -20.06
N TRP A 403 7.62 33.51 -18.79
CA TRP A 403 6.42 32.88 -18.27
C TRP A 403 5.26 33.83 -17.96
N GLY A 404 5.52 35.12 -17.91
CA GLY A 404 4.54 36.18 -17.64
C GLY A 404 4.17 36.34 -16.17
N THR A 405 3.99 35.26 -15.43
CA THR A 405 3.66 35.25 -14.00
C THR A 405 4.46 34.21 -13.23
N PRO A 406 4.70 34.42 -11.91
CA PRO A 406 5.32 33.43 -11.06
C PRO A 406 4.53 32.08 -11.04
N ALA A 407 3.21 32.14 -10.98
CA ALA A 407 2.35 30.98 -10.95
C ALA A 407 2.48 30.13 -12.22
N ALA A 408 2.55 30.77 -13.40
CA ALA A 408 2.73 30.01 -14.65
C ALA A 408 4.05 29.24 -14.68
N PHE A 409 5.13 29.85 -14.14
CA PHE A 409 6.41 29.15 -14.00
C PHE A 409 6.33 28.00 -12.98
N LEU A 410 5.80 28.27 -11.78
CA LEU A 410 5.75 27.27 -10.71
C LEU A 410 4.84 26.08 -11.05
N ALA A 411 3.77 26.30 -11.80
CA ALA A 411 2.89 25.27 -12.31
C ALA A 411 3.46 24.47 -13.49
N SER A 412 4.63 24.84 -14.02
CA SER A 412 5.26 24.13 -15.14
C SER A 412 6.13 22.96 -14.73
N ALA A 413 6.30 22.69 -13.43
CA ALA A 413 7.03 21.54 -12.93
C ALA A 413 6.47 20.24 -13.49
N ASN A 414 7.33 19.41 -14.09
CA ASN A 414 6.96 18.18 -14.78
C ASN A 414 7.94 17.03 -14.49
N ASP A 415 8.46 16.98 -13.27
CA ASP A 415 9.39 15.97 -12.73
C ASP A 415 10.84 16.06 -13.23
N VAL A 416 11.13 16.87 -14.23
CA VAL A 416 12.49 17.04 -14.78
C VAL A 416 12.87 18.49 -15.11
N THR A 417 11.92 19.37 -15.44
CA THR A 417 12.20 20.75 -15.85
C THR A 417 11.05 21.69 -15.52
N GLY A 418 11.38 22.94 -15.24
CA GLY A 418 10.41 24.01 -14.92
C GLY A 418 10.01 24.03 -13.44
N GLY A 419 9.52 25.15 -12.99
CA GLY A 419 9.06 25.32 -11.61
C GLY A 419 10.12 24.97 -10.57
N ILE A 420 9.80 24.07 -9.65
CA ILE A 420 10.71 23.63 -8.59
C ILE A 420 11.86 22.78 -9.12
N ASP A 421 11.66 22.07 -10.25
CA ASP A 421 12.66 21.17 -10.82
C ASP A 421 13.92 21.93 -11.29
N ASP A 422 13.78 23.20 -11.72
CA ASP A 422 14.91 24.06 -12.06
C ASP A 422 15.80 24.42 -10.86
N THR A 423 15.40 24.05 -9.65
CA THR A 423 16.16 24.27 -8.41
C THR A 423 16.78 23.00 -7.85
N HIS A 424 16.65 21.85 -8.55
CA HIS A 424 17.17 20.58 -8.11
C HIS A 424 18.68 20.62 -7.80
N ALA A 425 19.04 20.06 -6.65
CA ALA A 425 20.40 19.81 -6.22
C ALA A 425 20.41 18.72 -5.15
N LEU A 426 21.56 18.10 -4.90
CA LEU A 426 21.71 17.18 -3.78
C LEU A 426 21.48 17.93 -2.47
N ARG A 427 20.39 17.59 -1.78
CA ARG A 427 19.95 18.18 -0.52
C ARG A 427 19.57 17.11 0.47
N ASN A 428 19.49 17.51 1.72
CA ASN A 428 19.05 16.64 2.80
C ASN A 428 17.72 17.10 3.38
N THR A 429 16.81 16.16 3.60
CA THR A 429 15.61 16.34 4.41
C THR A 429 15.67 15.38 5.59
N TRP A 430 15.67 15.90 6.81
CA TRP A 430 15.75 15.09 8.04
C TRP A 430 14.50 15.32 8.90
N GLY A 431 14.21 14.33 9.74
CA GLY A 431 13.03 14.40 10.59
C GLY A 431 13.03 13.39 11.72
N LEU A 432 11.93 13.44 12.47
CA LEU A 432 11.69 12.67 13.70
C LEU A 432 10.30 12.05 13.65
N GLY A 433 10.19 10.83 14.18
CA GLY A 433 8.92 10.13 14.39
C GLY A 433 8.78 9.58 15.79
N LEU A 434 7.58 9.67 16.34
CA LEU A 434 7.16 8.96 17.55
C LEU A 434 5.96 8.08 17.18
N ASN A 435 6.04 6.79 17.52
CA ASN A 435 4.98 5.83 17.26
C ASN A 435 4.72 5.03 18.55
N VAL A 436 3.48 5.01 18.98
CA VAL A 436 3.05 4.39 20.24
C VAL A 436 1.87 3.49 19.99
N ASP A 437 1.90 2.29 20.54
CA ASP A 437 0.73 1.42 20.69
C ASP A 437 0.64 0.92 22.13
N GLN A 438 -0.59 0.78 22.65
CA GLN A 438 -0.85 0.34 24.02
C GLN A 438 -2.20 -0.35 24.13
N GLU A 439 -2.18 -1.62 24.49
CA GLU A 439 -3.38 -2.31 24.96
C GLU A 439 -3.81 -1.76 26.31
N ILE A 440 -5.04 -1.28 26.41
CA ILE A 440 -5.63 -0.75 27.65
C ILE A 440 -6.41 -1.82 28.38
N THR A 441 -7.14 -2.62 27.65
CA THR A 441 -7.80 -3.84 28.09
C THR A 441 -7.54 -4.93 27.03
N LYS A 442 -7.90 -6.18 27.30
CA LYS A 442 -7.79 -7.26 26.29
C LYS A 442 -8.53 -6.96 24.95
N ASP A 443 -9.51 -6.05 25.00
CA ASP A 443 -10.40 -5.75 23.88
C ASP A 443 -10.22 -4.34 23.32
N ILE A 444 -9.52 -3.44 24.00
CA ILE A 444 -9.37 -2.04 23.62
C ILE A 444 -7.88 -1.66 23.63
N ALA A 445 -7.43 -1.13 22.54
CA ALA A 445 -6.09 -0.57 22.40
C ALA A 445 -6.12 0.88 21.90
N LEU A 446 -5.09 1.63 22.24
CA LEU A 446 -4.82 2.99 21.77
C LEU A 446 -3.54 3.00 20.96
N PHE A 447 -3.49 3.90 19.99
CA PHE A 447 -2.28 4.16 19.23
C PHE A 447 -2.14 5.64 18.89
N SER A 448 -0.91 6.05 18.58
CA SER A 448 -0.61 7.41 18.13
C SER A 448 0.68 7.41 17.30
N ARG A 449 0.70 8.24 16.25
CA ARG A 449 1.93 8.65 15.55
C ARG A 449 2.06 10.16 15.59
N ILE A 450 3.29 10.64 15.76
CA ILE A 450 3.64 12.06 15.60
C ILE A 450 4.89 12.09 14.75
N GLY A 451 4.88 12.91 13.71
CA GLY A 451 5.98 13.08 12.80
C GLY A 451 6.30 14.54 12.53
N TRP A 452 7.55 14.81 12.22
CA TRP A 452 8.02 16.11 11.81
C TRP A 452 9.27 15.98 10.94
N ASN A 453 9.37 16.83 9.89
CA ASN A 453 10.57 16.97 9.07
C ASN A 453 10.94 18.44 8.85
N SER A 454 12.11 18.68 8.26
CA SER A 454 12.68 20.02 8.07
C SER A 454 11.88 20.93 7.13
N GLY A 455 11.08 20.38 6.20
CA GLY A 455 10.15 21.09 5.32
C GLY A 455 10.76 22.20 4.47
N GLN A 456 12.03 22.07 4.06
CA GLN A 456 12.72 23.09 3.24
C GLN A 456 12.77 22.72 1.76
N ASN A 457 12.72 21.41 1.49
CA ASN A 457 12.80 20.83 0.17
C ASN A 457 11.47 20.18 -0.17
N GLU A 458 11.24 19.92 -1.46
CA GLU A 458 10.09 19.19 -1.92
C GLU A 458 10.03 17.79 -1.29
N SER A 459 8.82 17.27 -1.12
CA SER A 459 8.57 15.87 -0.81
C SER A 459 8.89 15.02 -2.02
N PHE A 460 9.32 13.76 -1.80
CA PHE A 460 9.95 12.97 -2.84
C PHE A 460 9.06 11.83 -3.31
N GLU A 461 8.37 11.12 -2.38
CA GLU A 461 7.64 9.91 -2.77
C GLU A 461 6.14 9.93 -2.41
N PHE A 462 5.71 10.36 -1.22
CA PHE A 462 4.35 10.08 -0.76
C PHE A 462 3.49 11.31 -0.52
N THR A 463 3.74 12.05 0.54
CA THR A 463 2.90 13.17 0.99
C THR A 463 3.71 14.45 1.07
N ASP A 464 3.01 15.58 1.00
CA ASP A 464 3.64 16.90 1.18
C ASP A 464 3.78 17.25 2.67
N SER A 465 3.26 16.44 3.59
CA SER A 465 3.26 16.69 5.03
C SER A 465 4.65 16.90 5.62
N ASN A 466 4.85 18.03 6.29
CA ASN A 466 6.05 18.27 7.08
C ASN A 466 5.85 18.02 8.58
N TRP A 467 4.61 17.91 9.04
CA TRP A 467 4.26 17.41 10.34
C TRP A 467 2.93 16.66 10.30
N THR A 468 2.81 15.64 11.13
CA THR A 468 1.58 14.88 11.33
C THR A 468 1.39 14.50 12.78
N ALA A 469 0.14 14.39 13.21
CA ALA A 469 -0.23 13.85 14.51
C ALA A 469 -1.49 13.01 14.35
N THR A 470 -1.41 11.74 14.73
CA THR A 470 -2.53 10.80 14.70
C THR A 470 -2.81 10.24 16.09
N PHE A 471 -4.07 9.97 16.35
CA PHE A 471 -4.50 9.29 17.57
C PHE A 471 -5.72 8.42 17.24
N GLY A 472 -5.72 7.18 17.70
CA GLY A 472 -6.83 6.28 17.43
C GLY A 472 -6.98 5.16 18.44
N THR A 473 -8.06 4.41 18.24
CA THR A 473 -8.41 3.23 19.03
C THR A 473 -8.73 2.06 18.11
N SER A 474 -8.40 0.85 18.58
CA SER A 474 -8.85 -0.41 17.99
C SER A 474 -9.63 -1.18 19.06
N ILE A 475 -10.81 -1.66 18.71
CA ILE A 475 -11.75 -2.35 19.61
C ILE A 475 -12.06 -3.70 18.99
N LYS A 476 -11.77 -4.79 19.72
CA LYS A 476 -12.06 -6.17 19.30
C LYS A 476 -13.53 -6.51 19.48
N GLY A 477 -14.03 -7.33 18.60
CA GLY A 477 -15.44 -7.74 18.54
C GLY A 477 -15.93 -8.65 19.68
N GLU A 478 -15.07 -9.05 20.61
CA GLU A 478 -15.45 -9.74 21.85
C GLU A 478 -16.60 -9.01 22.57
N ILE A 479 -16.58 -7.68 22.56
CA ILE A 479 -17.58 -6.82 23.22
C ILE A 479 -19.00 -7.07 22.66
N TRP A 480 -19.12 -7.37 21.37
CA TRP A 480 -20.39 -7.68 20.70
C TRP A 480 -20.51 -9.14 20.23
N LYS A 481 -19.69 -10.03 20.82
CA LYS A 481 -19.72 -11.49 20.60
C LYS A 481 -19.30 -11.92 19.18
N GLN A 482 -18.46 -11.15 18.55
CA GLN A 482 -17.81 -11.45 17.27
C GLN A 482 -16.28 -11.31 17.42
N PRO A 483 -15.60 -12.27 18.07
CA PRO A 483 -14.22 -12.09 18.54
C PRO A 483 -13.19 -11.83 17.43
N ASN A 484 -13.53 -12.16 16.20
CA ASN A 484 -12.65 -11.97 15.04
C ASN A 484 -12.90 -10.66 14.29
N ASP A 485 -13.87 -9.87 14.72
CA ASP A 485 -14.17 -8.56 14.13
C ASP A 485 -13.40 -7.46 14.85
N ALA A 486 -13.30 -6.30 14.20
CA ALA A 486 -12.70 -5.10 14.79
C ALA A 486 -13.44 -3.82 14.37
N ILE A 487 -13.47 -2.86 15.27
CA ILE A 487 -13.81 -1.47 14.98
C ILE A 487 -12.58 -0.63 15.25
N GLY A 488 -12.20 0.22 14.29
CA GLY A 488 -11.22 1.27 14.50
C GLY A 488 -11.84 2.65 14.38
N THR A 489 -11.35 3.59 15.17
CA THR A 489 -11.64 5.02 15.01
C THR A 489 -10.39 5.83 15.26
N ALA A 490 -10.10 6.80 14.39
CA ALA A 490 -8.90 7.60 14.49
C ALA A 490 -9.15 9.04 14.01
N PHE A 491 -8.29 9.92 14.53
CA PHE A 491 -8.17 11.31 14.13
C PHE A 491 -6.75 11.57 13.60
N ILE A 492 -6.65 12.37 12.55
CA ILE A 492 -5.41 12.79 11.89
C ILE A 492 -5.41 14.32 11.81
N ALA A 493 -4.24 14.91 12.00
CA ALA A 493 -3.95 16.29 11.65
C ALA A 493 -2.56 16.36 11.03
N SER A 494 -2.48 16.92 9.83
CA SER A 494 -1.23 17.06 9.07
C SER A 494 -1.07 18.48 8.54
N GLY A 495 0.16 18.89 8.28
CA GLY A 495 0.41 20.22 7.75
C GLY A 495 1.81 20.40 7.18
N ILE A 496 1.97 21.50 6.48
CA ILE A 496 3.18 21.83 5.74
C ILE A 496 3.97 22.99 6.36
N SER A 497 5.24 23.07 6.03
CA SER A 497 6.16 24.12 6.50
C SER A 497 5.78 25.49 5.96
N LYS A 498 6.32 26.55 6.55
CA LYS A 498 6.12 27.92 6.05
C LYS A 498 6.67 28.10 4.63
N ALA A 499 7.79 27.45 4.30
CA ALA A 499 8.39 27.54 2.98
C ALA A 499 7.51 26.89 1.91
N ASP A 500 6.90 25.76 2.22
CA ASP A 500 5.97 25.05 1.36
C ASP A 500 4.65 25.82 1.22
N GLN A 501 4.10 26.38 2.32
CA GLN A 501 2.93 27.27 2.24
C GLN A 501 3.15 28.44 1.27
N GLU A 502 4.33 29.08 1.31
CA GLU A 502 4.69 30.18 0.41
C GLU A 502 4.80 29.71 -1.05
N TYR A 503 5.34 28.50 -1.26
CA TYR A 503 5.47 27.88 -2.58
C TYR A 503 4.10 27.56 -3.19
N LEU A 504 3.22 26.84 -2.46
CA LEU A 504 1.88 26.50 -2.94
C LEU A 504 1.00 27.75 -3.12
N ALA A 505 1.10 28.75 -2.23
CA ALA A 505 0.37 30.01 -2.37
C ALA A 505 0.83 30.84 -3.58
N ALA A 506 2.07 30.67 -4.04
CA ALA A 506 2.59 31.31 -5.24
C ALA A 506 2.19 30.58 -6.54
N GLY A 507 1.49 29.44 -6.45
CA GLY A 507 1.05 28.63 -7.59
C GLY A 507 1.87 27.36 -7.81
N GLY A 508 2.70 26.97 -6.84
CA GLY A 508 3.47 25.73 -6.88
C GLY A 508 2.61 24.48 -6.80
N ILE A 509 3.18 23.37 -7.23
CA ILE A 509 2.56 22.03 -7.25
C ILE A 509 3.44 21.09 -6.45
N GLY A 510 2.85 20.43 -5.44
CA GLY A 510 3.47 19.35 -4.66
C GLY A 510 3.27 17.98 -5.30
N ILE A 511 3.54 16.92 -4.54
CA ILE A 511 3.31 15.54 -4.99
C ILE A 511 1.82 15.23 -5.11
N LEU A 512 1.02 15.61 -4.11
CA LEU A 512 -0.42 15.34 -4.05
C LEU A 512 -1.25 16.62 -3.96
N THR A 513 -0.62 17.75 -3.63
CA THR A 513 -1.28 19.00 -3.28
C THR A 513 -0.87 20.14 -4.22
N GLY A 514 -1.56 21.27 -4.11
CA GLY A 514 -1.31 22.43 -4.95
C GLY A 514 -2.21 22.48 -6.18
N ASP A 515 -3.01 23.55 -6.27
CA ASP A 515 -3.97 23.77 -7.34
C ASP A 515 -3.99 25.23 -7.83
N GLY A 516 -2.87 25.93 -7.61
CA GLY A 516 -2.66 27.31 -8.05
C GLY A 516 -3.00 28.37 -7.01
N ALA A 517 -3.63 28.00 -5.88
CA ALA A 517 -3.94 28.91 -4.78
C ALA A 517 -3.93 28.19 -3.43
N LEU A 518 -3.66 28.91 -2.35
CA LEU A 518 -3.66 28.33 -1.00
C LEU A 518 -4.24 29.32 0.02
N ASN A 519 -5.34 28.92 0.67
CA ASN A 519 -5.82 29.48 1.92
C ASN A 519 -5.51 28.49 3.04
N TYR A 520 -4.30 28.55 3.58
CA TYR A 520 -3.73 27.50 4.43
C TYR A 520 -4.60 27.17 5.64
N GLY A 521 -4.87 25.88 5.82
CA GLY A 521 -5.34 25.21 7.01
C GLY A 521 -4.71 23.82 7.10
N PRO A 522 -4.40 23.28 8.30
CA PRO A 522 -3.94 21.90 8.39
C PRO A 522 -5.06 20.96 7.93
N GLU A 523 -4.71 19.95 7.14
CA GLU A 523 -5.64 18.89 6.78
C GLU A 523 -5.98 18.06 8.03
N LYS A 524 -7.28 17.77 8.22
CA LYS A 524 -7.77 17.03 9.37
C LYS A 524 -8.71 15.94 8.89
N ASN A 525 -8.42 14.71 9.28
CA ASN A 525 -9.20 13.56 8.88
C ASN A 525 -9.73 12.81 10.10
N VAL A 526 -10.92 12.23 9.95
CA VAL A 526 -11.46 11.23 10.89
C VAL A 526 -11.73 9.98 10.08
N GLU A 527 -11.26 8.84 10.55
CA GLU A 527 -11.57 7.55 9.95
C GLU A 527 -12.24 6.64 10.96
N ILE A 528 -13.26 5.92 10.50
CA ILE A 528 -13.97 4.90 11.26
C ILE A 528 -14.19 3.71 10.35
N TYR A 529 -13.71 2.52 10.76
CA TYR A 529 -13.99 1.29 10.02
C TYR A 529 -14.60 0.20 10.91
N TYR A 530 -15.34 -0.69 10.28
CA TYR A 530 -15.76 -1.97 10.84
C TYR A 530 -15.30 -3.09 9.92
N ASP A 531 -14.44 -3.95 10.45
CA ASP A 531 -13.92 -5.13 9.75
C ASP A 531 -14.59 -6.39 10.29
N HIS A 532 -15.19 -7.18 9.40
CA HIS A 532 -15.91 -8.41 9.70
C HIS A 532 -15.19 -9.62 9.07
N LYS A 533 -14.80 -10.57 9.91
CA LYS A 533 -14.19 -11.83 9.46
C LYS A 533 -15.28 -12.83 9.09
N ILE A 534 -15.49 -13.02 7.79
CA ILE A 534 -16.52 -13.92 7.23
C ILE A 534 -16.09 -15.39 7.34
N SER A 535 -14.80 -15.67 7.10
CA SER A 535 -14.22 -17.02 7.20
C SER A 535 -12.76 -16.94 7.64
N LYS A 536 -12.04 -18.05 7.68
CA LYS A 536 -10.61 -18.07 8.02
C LYS A 536 -9.78 -17.21 7.06
N CYS A 537 -10.15 -17.21 5.78
CA CYS A 537 -9.39 -16.58 4.71
C CYS A 537 -10.07 -15.33 4.11
N PHE A 538 -11.26 -14.96 4.56
CA PHE A 538 -12.02 -13.89 3.92
C PHE A 538 -12.58 -12.89 4.93
N ARG A 539 -12.34 -11.61 4.68
CA ARG A 539 -12.80 -10.47 5.46
C ARG A 539 -13.53 -9.47 4.57
N SER A 540 -14.41 -8.70 5.17
CA SER A 540 -15.07 -7.55 4.52
C SER A 540 -15.10 -6.39 5.49
N ALA A 541 -14.71 -5.20 5.04
CA ALA A 541 -14.77 -4.01 5.86
C ALA A 541 -15.59 -2.90 5.20
N VAL A 542 -16.28 -2.13 6.02
CA VAL A 542 -16.87 -0.83 5.64
C VAL A 542 -16.09 0.26 6.32
N ASP A 543 -15.84 1.34 5.58
CA ASP A 543 -15.02 2.45 6.04
C ASP A 543 -15.71 3.77 5.75
N TYR A 544 -15.53 4.73 6.65
CA TYR A 544 -16.00 6.10 6.54
C TYR A 544 -14.88 7.05 6.91
N GLN A 545 -14.62 8.04 6.03
CA GLN A 545 -13.68 9.10 6.33
C GLN A 545 -14.33 10.47 6.12
N PHE A 546 -13.97 11.42 7.00
CA PHE A 546 -14.29 12.83 6.89
C PHE A 546 -13.01 13.61 6.73
N VAL A 547 -12.96 14.58 5.80
CA VAL A 547 -11.77 15.39 5.53
C VAL A 547 -12.12 16.87 5.62
N ASP A 548 -11.42 17.60 6.47
CA ASP A 548 -11.48 19.06 6.61
C ASP A 548 -10.18 19.69 6.08
N ASP A 549 -10.29 20.80 5.36
CA ASP A 549 -9.17 21.49 4.71
C ASP A 549 -8.33 20.58 3.78
N PRO A 550 -8.94 19.81 2.82
CA PRO A 550 -8.22 18.87 1.98
C PRO A 550 -7.11 19.58 1.18
N ALA A 551 -5.95 18.93 1.05
CA ALA A 551 -4.73 19.49 0.45
C ALA A 551 -4.29 20.79 1.12
N PHE A 552 -4.47 20.89 2.44
CA PHE A 552 -4.14 22.06 3.28
C PHE A 552 -4.88 23.35 2.91
N ASN A 553 -6.02 23.27 2.20
CA ASN A 553 -6.68 24.45 1.64
C ASN A 553 -8.13 24.57 2.14
N ARG A 554 -8.41 25.61 2.98
CA ARG A 554 -9.73 25.91 3.53
C ARG A 554 -10.79 26.19 2.48
N ASP A 555 -10.38 26.57 1.27
CA ASP A 555 -11.30 26.89 0.19
C ASP A 555 -11.81 25.63 -0.53
N ARG A 556 -11.29 24.44 -0.17
CA ARG A 556 -11.49 23.17 -0.87
C ARG A 556 -12.39 22.14 -0.16
N GLY A 557 -12.90 22.44 1.04
CA GLY A 557 -13.68 21.48 1.78
C GLY A 557 -14.76 22.09 2.63
N PRO A 558 -15.32 21.36 3.60
CA PRO A 558 -14.98 19.98 3.93
C PRO A 558 -15.60 18.93 2.99
N ILE A 559 -15.01 17.73 2.96
CA ILE A 559 -15.61 16.55 2.34
C ILE A 559 -16.31 15.75 3.44
N ALA A 560 -17.65 15.80 3.44
CA ALA A 560 -18.45 15.30 4.55
C ALA A 560 -18.51 13.77 4.67
N GLY A 561 -18.04 13.04 3.69
CA GLY A 561 -17.99 11.57 3.76
C GLY A 561 -17.33 10.97 2.54
N ILE A 562 -16.31 10.19 2.78
CA ILE A 562 -15.73 9.23 1.85
C ILE A 562 -16.13 7.87 2.40
N PHE A 563 -16.76 7.05 1.58
CA PHE A 563 -17.24 5.72 1.96
C PHE A 563 -16.46 4.68 1.19
N ALA A 564 -16.03 3.61 1.86
CA ALA A 564 -15.39 2.50 1.21
C ALA A 564 -15.98 1.15 1.64
N LEU A 565 -15.91 0.19 0.71
CA LEU A 565 -16.13 -1.23 0.94
C LEU A 565 -14.85 -1.95 0.52
N ARG A 566 -14.29 -2.71 1.44
CA ARG A 566 -13.09 -3.52 1.21
C ARG A 566 -13.43 -4.99 1.34
N LEU A 567 -12.95 -5.80 0.39
CA LEU A 567 -13.01 -7.25 0.42
C LEU A 567 -11.57 -7.76 0.39
N HIS A 568 -11.22 -8.57 1.38
CA HIS A 568 -9.86 -9.08 1.53
C HIS A 568 -9.86 -10.60 1.68
N TYR A 569 -9.02 -11.26 0.89
CA TYR A 569 -8.73 -12.69 0.94
C TYR A 569 -7.25 -12.90 1.24
N GLU A 570 -6.96 -13.82 2.16
CA GLU A 570 -5.61 -14.17 2.59
C GLU A 570 -5.51 -15.69 2.82
N HIS A 571 -4.43 -16.31 2.36
CA HIS A 571 -4.17 -17.75 2.50
C HIS A 571 -2.70 -18.01 2.79
#